data_686669e6be0d3867296be459cac0d96d
#
_entry.id   686669e6be0d3867296be459cac0d96d
#
_cell.length_a   1.000
_cell.length_b   1.000
_cell.length_c   1.000
_cell.angle_alpha   90.00
_cell.angle_beta   90.00
_cell.angle_gamma   90.00
#
_symmetry.space_group_name_H-M   'P 1'
#
loop_
_entity.id
_entity.type
_entity.pdbx_description
1 polymer ?
#
loop_
_entity_poly.entity_id
_entity_poly.type
_entity_poly.pdbx_seq_one_letter_code
_entity_poly.pdbx_strand_id
1 'polypeptide(L)' 'MRITVKLIGPLIYAAGFNEKKLEVPEPTTADALLALIGIDRERPRIVTRNGRAVGPLDAFEEGDRVVVSPLYSGG' A
#
# COMPACT_ATOMS: atom_id res chain seq x y z
N MET A 1 14.20 -5.27 0.98
CA MET A 1 14.13 -3.90 1.50
C MET A 1 13.05 -3.76 2.55
N ARG A 2 13.17 -2.77 3.39
CA ARG A 2 12.21 -2.53 4.47
C ARG A 2 11.43 -1.26 4.19
N ILE A 3 10.09 -1.36 4.26
CA ILE A 3 9.20 -0.22 4.08
C ILE A 3 8.19 -0.20 5.22
N THR A 4 7.60 0.96 5.49
CA THR A 4 6.52 1.09 6.46
C THR A 4 5.21 1.23 5.70
N VAL A 5 4.23 0.40 6.01
CA VAL A 5 2.93 0.40 5.33
C VAL A 5 1.84 0.75 6.33
N LYS A 6 1.08 1.78 6.01
CA LYS A 6 -0.07 2.21 6.80
C LYS A 6 -1.34 2.05 5.96
N LEU A 7 -2.37 1.49 6.58
CA LEU A 7 -3.66 1.27 5.93
C LEU A 7 -4.72 2.15 6.58
N ILE A 8 -5.66 2.61 5.76
CA ILE A 8 -6.70 3.52 6.20
C ILE A 8 -8.06 2.84 6.09
N GLY A 9 -8.89 3.03 7.12
CA GLY A 9 -10.28 2.59 7.12
C GLY A 9 -10.47 1.09 6.93
N PRO A 10 -11.41 0.66 6.08
CA PRO A 10 -11.72 -0.77 5.94
C PRO A 10 -10.58 -1.61 5.40
N LEU A 11 -9.54 -1.01 4.83
CA LEU A 11 -8.37 -1.77 4.37
C LEU A 11 -7.64 -2.43 5.54
N ILE A 12 -7.76 -1.88 6.75
CA ILE A 12 -7.18 -2.47 7.94
C ILE A 12 -7.70 -3.90 8.13
N TYR A 13 -8.99 -4.10 7.94
CA TYR A 13 -9.59 -5.42 8.11
C TYR A 13 -9.20 -6.37 7.00
N ALA A 14 -9.05 -5.86 5.79
CA ALA A 14 -8.66 -6.70 4.66
C ALA A 14 -7.26 -7.27 4.83
N ALA A 15 -6.34 -6.48 5.35
CA ALA A 15 -4.94 -6.89 5.49
C ALA A 15 -4.62 -7.42 6.89
N GLY A 16 -5.41 -7.08 7.90
CA GLY A 16 -5.21 -7.54 9.27
C GLY A 16 -4.25 -6.71 10.09
N PHE A 17 -3.89 -5.51 9.66
CA PHE A 17 -3.05 -4.61 10.44
C PHE A 17 -3.33 -3.15 10.07
N ASN A 18 -2.95 -2.24 10.97
CA ASN A 18 -3.09 -0.80 10.77
C ASN A 18 -1.80 -0.21 10.17
N GLU A 19 -0.69 -0.41 10.84
CA GLU A 19 0.61 0.06 10.36
C GLU A 19 1.66 -0.97 10.72
N LYS A 20 2.59 -1.22 9.80
CA LYS A 20 3.57 -2.27 9.98
C LYS A 20 4.80 -2.00 9.14
N LYS A 21 5.97 -2.34 9.69
CA LYS A 21 7.20 -2.39 8.90
C LYS A 21 7.29 -3.76 8.25
N LEU A 22 7.50 -3.77 6.94
CA LEU A 22 7.54 -5.01 6.17
C LEU A 22 8.88 -5.16 5.47
N GLU A 23 9.39 -6.39 5.49
CA GLU A 23 10.49 -6.79 4.60
C GLU A 23 9.86 -7.26 3.31
N VAL A 24 10.24 -6.66 2.20
CA VAL A 24 9.71 -7.03 0.88
C VAL A 24 10.86 -7.21 -0.11
N PRO A 25 10.66 -8.00 -1.16
CA PRO A 25 11.68 -8.14 -2.19
C PRO A 25 11.98 -6.82 -2.87
N GLU A 26 13.14 -6.72 -3.44
CA GLU A 26 13.53 -5.56 -4.23
C GLU A 26 13.72 -6.01 -5.68
N PRO A 27 12.97 -5.45 -6.64
CA PRO A 27 11.96 -4.40 -6.49
C PRO A 27 10.60 -4.95 -6.06
N THR A 28 9.79 -4.10 -5.43
CA THR A 28 8.38 -4.38 -5.17
C THR A 28 7.57 -3.18 -5.64
N THR A 29 6.62 -3.42 -6.54
CA THR A 29 5.73 -2.37 -7.05
C THR A 29 4.54 -2.19 -6.12
N ALA A 30 3.79 -1.11 -6.31
CA ALA A 30 2.57 -0.88 -5.54
C ALA A 30 1.59 -2.05 -5.71
N ASP A 31 1.41 -2.53 -6.92
CA ASP A 31 0.53 -3.66 -7.20
C ASP A 31 1.01 -4.93 -6.49
N ALA A 32 2.31 -5.21 -6.55
CA ALA A 32 2.87 -6.37 -5.89
C ALA A 32 2.72 -6.28 -4.36
N LEU A 33 2.88 -5.08 -3.79
CA LEU A 33 2.70 -4.88 -2.36
C LEU A 33 1.26 -5.18 -1.95
N LEU A 34 0.28 -4.70 -2.71
CA LEU A 34 -1.13 -4.95 -2.39
C LEU A 34 -1.44 -6.44 -2.39
N ALA A 35 -0.88 -7.18 -3.34
CA ALA A 35 -1.04 -8.62 -3.38
C ALA A 35 -0.42 -9.29 -2.14
N LEU A 36 0.76 -8.83 -1.73
CA LEU A 36 1.44 -9.39 -0.56
C LEU A 36 0.64 -9.20 0.73
N ILE A 37 -0.04 -8.07 0.88
CA ILE A 37 -0.79 -7.78 2.10
C ILE A 37 -2.27 -8.17 2.00
N GLY A 38 -2.68 -8.80 0.90
CA GLY A 38 -4.02 -9.36 0.77
C GLY A 38 -5.10 -8.37 0.39
N ILE A 39 -4.76 -7.28 -0.25
CA ILE A 39 -5.73 -6.31 -0.75
C ILE A 39 -6.01 -6.61 -2.23
N ASP A 40 -7.29 -6.78 -2.54
CA ASP A 40 -7.72 -7.06 -3.92
C ASP A 40 -7.33 -5.90 -4.82
N ARG A 41 -6.66 -6.22 -5.94
CA ARG A 41 -6.21 -5.20 -6.89
C ARG A 41 -7.36 -4.44 -7.54
N GLU A 42 -8.55 -5.01 -7.55
CA GLU A 42 -9.73 -4.37 -8.12
C GLU A 42 -10.43 -3.43 -7.14
N ARG A 43 -10.07 -3.50 -5.87
CA ARG A 43 -10.62 -2.60 -4.86
C ARG A 43 -10.12 -1.18 -5.13
N PRO A 44 -11.01 -0.19 -5.29
CA PRO A 44 -10.56 1.18 -5.50
C PRO A 44 -9.71 1.67 -4.33
N ARG A 45 -8.54 2.18 -4.63
CA ARG A 45 -7.59 2.62 -3.61
C ARG A 45 -6.63 3.66 -4.18
N ILE A 46 -6.05 4.41 -3.26
CA ILE A 46 -4.97 5.35 -3.55
C ILE A 46 -3.76 4.88 -2.78
N VAL A 47 -2.64 4.75 -3.44
CA VAL A 47 -1.37 4.41 -2.80
C VAL A 47 -0.46 5.63 -2.87
N THR A 48 0.07 6.04 -1.72
CA THR A 48 1.05 7.12 -1.68
C THR A 48 2.37 6.58 -1.18
N ARG A 49 3.44 7.19 -1.65
CA ARG A 49 4.81 6.92 -1.22
C ARG A 49 5.40 8.23 -0.75
N ASN A 50 5.72 8.29 0.53
CA ASN A 50 6.26 9.51 1.15
C ASN A 50 5.40 10.74 0.83
N GLY A 51 4.07 10.55 0.88
CA GLY A 51 3.10 11.63 0.67
C GLY A 51 2.71 11.91 -0.78
N ARG A 52 3.26 11.17 -1.75
CA ARG A 52 2.93 11.36 -3.16
C ARG A 52 2.24 10.14 -3.74
N ALA A 53 1.19 10.35 -4.51
CA ALA A 53 0.48 9.26 -5.16
C ALA A 53 1.38 8.56 -6.17
N VAL A 54 1.27 7.23 -6.20
CA VAL A 54 2.04 6.39 -7.13
C VAL A 54 1.10 5.50 -7.93
N GLY A 55 1.55 5.09 -9.09
CA GLY A 55 0.82 4.16 -9.93
C GLY A 55 1.13 2.70 -9.56
N PRO A 56 0.36 1.75 -10.13
CA PRO A 56 0.48 0.34 -9.76
C PRO A 56 1.85 -0.27 -10.10
N LEU A 57 2.55 0.26 -11.08
CA LEU A 57 3.84 -0.28 -11.49
C LEU A 57 5.04 0.49 -10.92
N ASP A 58 4.78 1.51 -10.11
CA ASP A 58 5.86 2.24 -9.45
C ASP A 58 6.45 1.39 -8.33
N ALA A 59 7.78 1.31 -8.28
CA ALA A 59 8.49 0.52 -7.30
C ALA A 59 8.87 1.37 -6.09
N PHE A 60 8.93 0.72 -4.93
CA PHE A 60 9.34 1.36 -3.69
C PHE A 60 10.85 1.25 -3.50
N GLU A 61 11.35 2.02 -2.56
CA GLU A 61 12.76 2.03 -2.17
C GLU A 61 12.88 1.80 -0.66
N GLU A 62 14.08 1.44 -0.25
CA GLU A 62 14.38 1.23 1.17
C GLU A 62 13.95 2.42 2.01
N GLY A 63 13.23 2.15 3.08
CA GLY A 63 12.80 3.19 4.02
C GLY A 63 11.56 3.97 3.61
N ASP A 64 10.95 3.64 2.48
CA ASP A 64 9.75 4.35 2.03
C ASP A 64 8.60 4.21 3.03
N ARG A 65 7.81 5.26 3.14
CA ARG A 65 6.56 5.26 3.90
C ARG A 65 5.40 5.20 2.92
N VAL A 66 4.67 4.10 2.98
CA VAL A 66 3.58 3.81 2.06
C VAL A 66 2.26 3.91 2.81
N VAL A 67 1.30 4.65 2.25
CA VAL A 67 -0.05 4.73 2.80
C VAL A 67 -1.02 4.25 1.72
N VAL A 68 -1.90 3.33 2.11
CA VAL A 68 -2.95 2.83 1.22
C VAL A 68 -4.28 3.28 1.78
N SER A 69 -5.02 4.05 1.00
CA SER A 69 -6.31 4.62 1.38
C SER A 69 -7.40 4.09 0.46
N PRO A 70 -8.61 3.86 0.95
CA PRO A 70 -9.71 3.55 0.05
C PRO A 70 -10.07 4.79 -0.76
N LEU A 71 -10.52 4.55 -1.98
CA LEU A 71 -11.04 5.62 -2.83
C LEU A 71 -12.55 5.64 -2.67
N TYR A 72 -13.07 6.73 -2.15
CA TYR A 72 -14.50 6.90 -1.99
C TYR A 72 -15.06 7.65 -3.19
N SER A 73 -16.06 7.07 -3.84
CA SER A 73 -16.84 7.81 -4.80
C SER A 73 -17.71 8.77 -4.00
N GLY A 74 -17.59 10.06 -4.25
CA GLY A 74 -18.18 11.13 -3.49
C GLY A 74 -19.63 10.94 -3.11
N GLY A 75 -19.92 11.16 -1.94
CA GLY A 75 -21.26 11.10 -1.36
C GLY A 75 -21.32 10.08 -0.32
#